data_dc590912b21142b03baed43c2f5b6f7e
#
_entry.id   dc590912b21142b03baed43c2f5b6f7e
#
_cell.length_a   1.000
_cell.length_b   1.000
_cell.length_c   1.000
_cell.angle_alpha   90.00
_cell.angle_beta   90.00
_cell.angle_gamma   90.00
#
_symmetry.space_group_name_H-M   'P 1'
#
loop_
_entity.id
_entity.type
_entity.pdbx_description
1 polymer ?
#
loop_
_entity_poly.entity_id
_entity_poly.type
_entity_poly.pdbx_seq_one_letter_code
_entity_poly.pdbx_strand_id
1 'polypeptide(L)'
;ADLTGSNLTKVQSSVIKGKNSNYIHYGVREHLMAAAMNGISVHGGYIPYGGTFLVFSDYCRNSIRLSAMMKQKVIYVFTHDSIGLGEDGPTHQPIEHLASLRSIPNLNVLRPCDQIETFEAWEIALNSERTPSVLALSRQNLPLIRKDFKINKSMMGAYFIDKNKDSKVSLFASGSEVEIAVKIS
;
A
#
# COMPACT_ATOMS: atom_id res chain seq x y z
N ALA A 1 13.07 -3.34 -1.18
CA ALA A 1 13.78 -4.53 -1.67
C ALA A 1 14.23 -4.35 -3.13
N ASP A 2 14.75 -5.37 -3.74
CA ASP A 2 15.48 -5.27 -5.02
C ASP A 2 14.59 -5.06 -6.27
N LEU A 3 13.30 -5.20 -6.15
CA LEU A 3 12.35 -5.16 -7.27
C LEU A 3 11.92 -3.74 -7.69
N THR A 4 12.83 -2.77 -7.60
CA THR A 4 12.50 -1.36 -7.90
C THR A 4 12.05 -1.12 -9.34
N GLY A 5 12.53 -1.92 -10.28
CA GLY A 5 12.07 -1.88 -11.67
C GLY A 5 10.65 -2.39 -11.87
N SER A 6 10.18 -3.26 -10.97
CA SER A 6 8.84 -3.85 -11.03
C SER A 6 7.83 -3.12 -10.16
N ASN A 7 8.20 -2.69 -8.96
CA ASN A 7 7.30 -2.00 -8.04
C ASN A 7 7.27 -0.47 -8.20
N LEU A 8 8.10 0.09 -9.07
CA LEU A 8 8.14 1.50 -9.45
C LEU A 8 8.29 2.48 -8.27
N THR A 9 8.90 2.05 -7.17
CA THR A 9 9.10 2.90 -5.98
C THR A 9 10.33 3.78 -6.04
N LYS A 10 11.16 3.62 -7.07
CA LYS A 10 12.35 4.44 -7.28
C LYS A 10 11.98 5.81 -7.81
N VAL A 11 12.46 6.86 -7.12
CA VAL A 11 12.34 8.22 -7.60
C VAL A 11 13.25 8.44 -8.82
N GLN A 12 12.71 9.01 -9.90
CA GLN A 12 13.47 9.25 -11.15
C GLN A 12 14.46 10.40 -11.06
N SER A 13 14.38 11.25 -10.05
CA SER A 13 15.23 12.42 -9.91
C SER A 13 16.65 12.04 -9.53
N SER A 14 17.60 12.80 -10.08
CA SER A 14 19.07 12.68 -9.93
C SER A 14 19.60 12.79 -8.50
N VAL A 15 18.76 12.90 -7.49
CA VAL A 15 19.13 12.87 -6.06
C VAL A 15 19.91 11.61 -5.69
N ILE A 16 19.86 10.59 -6.54
CA ILE A 16 20.54 9.30 -6.35
C ILE A 16 22.05 9.35 -6.64
N LYS A 17 22.55 10.35 -7.35
CA LYS A 17 23.95 10.40 -7.83
C LYS A 17 24.93 11.16 -6.93
N GLY A 18 24.50 11.68 -5.80
CA GLY A 18 25.36 12.50 -4.91
C GLY A 18 25.61 11.86 -3.55
N LYS A 19 26.52 12.45 -2.77
CA LYS A 19 26.78 12.10 -1.38
C LYS A 19 25.55 12.21 -0.45
N ASN A 20 24.44 12.79 -0.92
CA ASN A 20 23.20 13.03 -0.20
C ASN A 20 22.02 12.28 -0.82
N SER A 21 22.23 11.08 -1.33
CA SER A 21 21.15 10.27 -1.88
C SER A 21 20.17 9.84 -0.76
N ASN A 22 18.86 10.03 -1.02
CA ASN A 22 17.78 9.58 -0.15
C ASN A 22 17.20 8.22 -0.56
N TYR A 23 17.88 7.48 -1.41
CA TYR A 23 17.45 6.18 -1.90
C TYR A 23 18.43 5.07 -1.51
N ILE A 24 17.90 4.00 -0.92
CA ILE A 24 18.70 2.86 -0.45
C ILE A 24 18.25 1.59 -1.19
N HIS A 25 19.20 0.92 -1.83
CA HIS A 25 19.00 -0.40 -2.40
C HIS A 25 19.29 -1.47 -1.35
N TYR A 26 18.25 -2.20 -0.92
CA TYR A 26 18.40 -3.26 0.08
C TYR A 26 18.74 -4.63 -0.52
N GLY A 27 18.66 -4.77 -1.85
CA GLY A 27 18.66 -6.07 -2.50
C GLY A 27 17.40 -6.87 -2.12
N VAL A 28 17.36 -8.16 -2.43
CA VAL A 28 16.24 -9.05 -2.09
C VAL A 28 16.28 -9.37 -0.59
N ARG A 29 15.93 -8.37 0.25
CA ARG A 29 16.01 -8.44 1.72
C ARG A 29 14.88 -7.61 2.34
N GLU A 30 13.65 -8.09 2.26
CA GLU A 30 12.44 -7.39 2.71
C GLU A 30 12.48 -7.14 4.22
N HIS A 31 12.95 -8.12 5.00
CA HIS A 31 13.09 -7.95 6.45
C HIS A 31 14.09 -6.85 6.79
N LEU A 32 15.24 -6.82 6.13
CA LEU A 32 16.25 -5.76 6.34
C LEU A 32 15.70 -4.39 5.98
N MET A 33 15.00 -4.28 4.83
CA MET A 33 14.35 -3.04 4.42
C MET A 33 13.40 -2.53 5.49
N ALA A 34 12.47 -3.37 5.93
CA ALA A 34 11.45 -3.00 6.91
C ALA A 34 12.06 -2.66 8.28
N ALA A 35 13.05 -3.44 8.74
CA ALA A 35 13.75 -3.19 9.99
C ALA A 35 14.55 -1.88 9.94
N ALA A 36 15.25 -1.60 8.83
CA ALA A 36 15.98 -0.35 8.64
C ALA A 36 15.02 0.86 8.60
N MET A 37 13.86 0.73 7.96
CA MET A 37 12.84 1.78 7.98
C MET A 37 12.34 2.07 9.40
N ASN A 38 12.17 1.05 10.25
CA ASN A 38 11.87 1.26 11.65
C ASN A 38 12.97 2.07 12.36
N GLY A 39 14.23 1.71 12.15
CA GLY A 39 15.36 2.44 12.71
C GLY A 39 15.43 3.90 12.24
N ILE A 40 15.20 4.16 10.96
CA ILE A 40 15.16 5.50 10.37
C ILE A 40 14.01 6.33 11.00
N SER A 41 12.83 5.73 11.14
CA SER A 41 11.68 6.40 11.76
C SER A 41 11.93 6.74 13.24
N VAL A 42 12.52 5.81 13.99
CA VAL A 42 12.89 6.04 15.42
C VAL A 42 13.98 7.11 15.56
N HIS A 43 14.95 7.12 14.65
CA HIS A 43 15.99 8.15 14.65
C HIS A 43 15.41 9.55 14.41
N GLY A 44 14.36 9.65 13.61
CA GLY A 44 13.72 10.92 13.27
C GLY A 44 14.39 11.67 12.10
N GLY A 45 13.75 12.75 11.67
CA GLY A 45 14.22 13.60 10.57
C GLY A 45 13.86 13.10 9.17
N TYR A 46 13.38 11.87 9.04
CA TYR A 46 12.95 11.27 7.77
C TYR A 46 11.65 10.52 7.91
N ILE A 47 10.86 10.51 6.85
CA ILE A 47 9.70 9.63 6.70
C ILE A 47 10.10 8.51 5.74
N PRO A 48 10.40 7.30 6.25
CA PRO A 48 10.81 6.21 5.38
C PRO A 48 9.61 5.61 4.64
N TYR A 49 9.78 5.34 3.35
CA TYR A 49 8.90 4.45 2.61
C TYR A 49 9.71 3.40 1.86
N GLY A 50 9.19 2.20 1.72
CA GLY A 50 9.88 1.11 1.05
C GLY A 50 8.93 0.18 0.34
N GLY A 51 9.38 -0.36 -0.79
CA GLY A 51 8.56 -1.12 -1.71
C GLY A 51 9.05 -2.54 -1.96
N THR A 52 8.05 -3.44 -2.09
CA THR A 52 8.19 -4.81 -2.57
C THR A 52 6.82 -5.30 -3.07
N PHE A 53 6.68 -6.55 -3.51
CA PHE A 53 5.39 -7.14 -3.80
C PHE A 53 4.64 -7.49 -2.51
N LEU A 54 3.31 -7.45 -2.57
CA LEU A 54 2.48 -7.72 -1.38
C LEU A 54 2.73 -9.12 -0.80
N VAL A 55 2.92 -10.14 -1.64
CA VAL A 55 3.23 -11.50 -1.18
C VAL A 55 4.49 -11.54 -0.29
N PHE A 56 5.47 -10.71 -0.57
CA PHE A 56 6.73 -10.67 0.19
C PHE A 56 6.61 -9.90 1.52
N SER A 57 5.42 -9.40 1.86
CA SER A 57 5.13 -8.94 3.21
C SER A 57 5.34 -10.04 4.26
N ASP A 58 5.21 -11.31 3.88
CA ASP A 58 5.51 -12.46 4.74
C ASP A 58 6.95 -12.42 5.26
N TYR A 59 7.91 -12.04 4.44
CA TYR A 59 9.31 -11.94 4.84
C TYR A 59 9.62 -10.77 5.77
N CYS A 60 8.78 -9.75 5.84
CA CYS A 60 8.97 -8.59 6.72
C CYS A 60 7.84 -8.37 7.73
N ARG A 61 6.94 -9.31 7.87
CA ARG A 61 5.79 -9.22 8.77
C ARG A 61 6.17 -8.86 10.21
N ASN A 62 7.24 -9.43 10.75
CA ASN A 62 7.71 -9.13 12.10
C ASN A 62 8.08 -7.65 12.24
N SER A 63 8.80 -7.09 11.26
CA SER A 63 9.18 -5.68 11.26
C SER A 63 7.98 -4.76 11.10
N ILE A 64 6.98 -5.12 10.27
CA ILE A 64 5.72 -4.37 10.13
C ILE A 64 4.97 -4.35 11.47
N ARG A 65 4.87 -5.50 12.14
CA ARG A 65 4.25 -5.58 13.47
C ARG A 65 4.98 -4.71 14.49
N LEU A 66 6.31 -4.69 14.46
CA LEU A 66 7.10 -3.83 15.34
C LEU A 66 6.88 -2.35 15.04
N SER A 67 6.77 -1.92 13.78
CA SER A 67 6.39 -0.54 13.45
C SER A 67 5.10 -0.13 14.14
N ALA A 68 4.08 -0.99 14.07
CA ALA A 68 2.78 -0.75 14.68
C ALA A 68 2.85 -0.69 16.21
N MET A 69 3.57 -1.61 16.84
CA MET A 69 3.78 -1.64 18.29
C MET A 69 4.55 -0.43 18.81
N MET A 70 5.60 -0.01 18.10
CA MET A 70 6.41 1.15 18.43
C MET A 70 5.73 2.48 18.02
N LYS A 71 4.58 2.42 17.36
CA LYS A 71 3.85 3.58 16.84
C LYS A 71 4.72 4.45 15.93
N GLN A 72 5.44 3.83 15.02
CA GLN A 72 6.34 4.51 14.09
C GLN A 72 5.66 4.82 12.77
N LYS A 73 5.92 6.00 12.24
CA LYS A 73 5.49 6.44 10.91
C LYS A 73 6.36 5.79 9.84
N VAL A 74 5.95 4.65 9.34
CA VAL A 74 6.61 3.90 8.26
C VAL A 74 5.60 3.62 7.16
N ILE A 75 5.97 3.82 5.90
CA ILE A 75 5.07 3.61 4.77
C ILE A 75 5.58 2.42 3.94
N TYR A 76 4.78 1.39 3.86
CA TYR A 76 5.02 0.19 3.08
C TYR A 76 4.24 0.27 1.76
N VAL A 77 4.94 0.29 0.63
CA VAL A 77 4.34 0.31 -0.70
C VAL A 77 4.42 -1.10 -1.28
N PHE A 78 3.34 -1.85 -1.15
CA PHE A 78 3.28 -3.25 -1.60
C PHE A 78 2.46 -3.34 -2.89
N THR A 79 3.15 -3.61 -3.99
CA THR A 79 2.52 -3.76 -5.31
C THR A 79 2.16 -5.21 -5.61
N HIS A 80 1.52 -5.47 -6.75
CA HIS A 80 1.13 -6.82 -7.17
C HIS A 80 0.16 -7.45 -6.15
N ASP A 81 -0.92 -6.72 -5.85
CA ASP A 81 -1.84 -6.95 -4.73
C ASP A 81 -2.84 -8.10 -4.91
N SER A 82 -2.88 -8.71 -6.09
CA SER A 82 -3.90 -9.71 -6.44
C SER A 82 -3.44 -10.69 -7.52
N ILE A 83 -4.30 -11.62 -7.89
CA ILE A 83 -4.09 -12.53 -9.04
C ILE A 83 -3.92 -11.78 -10.36
N GLY A 84 -4.32 -10.51 -10.44
CA GLY A 84 -4.12 -9.62 -11.57
C GLY A 84 -2.65 -9.29 -11.88
N LEU A 85 -1.71 -9.74 -11.05
CA LEU A 85 -0.28 -9.65 -11.35
C LEU A 85 0.13 -10.47 -12.57
N GLY A 86 -0.64 -11.52 -12.91
CA GLY A 86 -0.50 -12.28 -14.16
C GLY A 86 0.36 -13.53 -14.03
N GLU A 87 1.35 -13.67 -14.91
CA GLU A 87 2.09 -14.91 -15.20
C GLU A 87 3.10 -15.37 -14.15
N ASP A 88 3.41 -14.57 -13.14
CA ASP A 88 4.37 -14.93 -12.09
C ASP A 88 3.92 -16.14 -11.24
N GLY A 89 2.64 -16.47 -11.29
CA GLY A 89 2.07 -17.69 -10.72
C GLY A 89 1.83 -17.65 -9.20
N PRO A 90 1.48 -18.81 -8.61
CA PRO A 90 0.97 -18.89 -7.24
C PRO A 90 1.98 -18.47 -6.17
N THR A 91 3.28 -18.55 -6.44
CA THR A 91 4.33 -18.11 -5.50
C THR A 91 4.38 -16.58 -5.32
N HIS A 92 3.74 -15.83 -6.20
CA HIS A 92 3.70 -14.37 -6.20
C HIS A 92 2.29 -13.80 -6.01
N GLN A 93 1.27 -14.64 -6.07
CA GLN A 93 -0.14 -14.25 -5.95
C GLN A 93 -0.58 -14.20 -4.49
N PRO A 94 -0.83 -13.03 -3.91
CA PRO A 94 -1.27 -12.92 -2.52
C PRO A 94 -2.75 -13.33 -2.40
N ILE A 95 -3.08 -14.05 -1.34
CA ILE A 95 -4.46 -14.46 -1.00
C ILE A 95 -4.81 -13.96 0.40
N GLU A 96 -4.16 -14.48 1.44
CA GLU A 96 -4.43 -14.18 2.85
C GLU A 96 -3.75 -12.90 3.36
N HIS A 97 -2.84 -12.30 2.59
CA HIS A 97 -1.93 -11.24 3.02
C HIS A 97 -2.66 -10.00 3.52
N LEU A 98 -3.73 -9.56 2.81
CA LEU A 98 -4.52 -8.41 3.24
C LEU A 98 -5.22 -8.66 4.58
N ALA A 99 -5.87 -9.82 4.73
CA ALA A 99 -6.53 -10.19 5.98
C ALA A 99 -5.52 -10.29 7.13
N SER A 100 -4.39 -10.91 6.86
CA SER A 100 -3.28 -11.07 7.77
C SER A 100 -2.67 -9.74 8.22
N LEU A 101 -2.48 -8.78 7.33
CA LEU A 101 -2.00 -7.43 7.66
C LEU A 101 -3.06 -6.65 8.44
N ARG A 102 -4.34 -6.73 8.05
CA ARG A 102 -5.45 -6.09 8.75
C ARG A 102 -5.66 -6.59 10.17
N SER A 103 -5.17 -7.78 10.50
CA SER A 103 -5.21 -8.31 11.88
C SER A 103 -4.16 -7.69 12.81
N ILE A 104 -3.20 -6.92 12.30
CA ILE A 104 -2.18 -6.24 13.10
C ILE A 104 -2.79 -4.96 13.70
N PRO A 105 -2.89 -4.85 15.05
CA PRO A 105 -3.38 -3.62 15.68
C PRO A 105 -2.49 -2.42 15.33
N ASN A 106 -3.10 -1.24 15.18
CA ASN A 106 -2.41 0.00 14.85
C ASN A 106 -1.65 -0.04 13.52
N LEU A 107 -2.22 -0.68 12.49
CA LEU A 107 -1.69 -0.68 11.14
C LEU A 107 -2.79 -0.24 10.16
N ASN A 108 -2.54 0.81 9.39
CA ASN A 108 -3.39 1.17 8.27
C ASN A 108 -3.10 0.24 7.08
N VAL A 109 -4.14 -0.37 6.53
CA VAL A 109 -4.03 -1.20 5.32
C VAL A 109 -4.97 -0.64 4.27
N LEU A 110 -4.40 0.09 3.32
CA LEU A 110 -5.10 0.84 2.28
C LEU A 110 -4.95 0.10 0.95
N ARG A 111 -6.06 -0.17 0.27
CA ARG A 111 -6.09 -0.85 -1.02
C ARG A 111 -6.91 -0.04 -2.02
N PRO A 112 -6.31 0.98 -2.63
CA PRO A 112 -7.01 1.91 -3.52
C PRO A 112 -7.47 1.24 -4.81
N CYS A 113 -8.64 1.67 -5.30
CA CYS A 113 -9.25 1.16 -6.53
C CYS A 113 -8.90 1.99 -7.77
N ASP A 114 -8.37 3.19 -7.59
CA ASP A 114 -8.04 4.11 -8.67
C ASP A 114 -6.97 5.14 -8.28
N GLN A 115 -6.67 6.05 -9.19
CA GLN A 115 -5.69 7.10 -8.96
C GLN A 115 -6.09 8.06 -7.83
N ILE A 116 -7.37 8.38 -7.69
CA ILE A 116 -7.86 9.29 -6.64
C ILE A 116 -7.68 8.66 -5.27
N GLU A 117 -8.11 7.41 -5.10
CA GLU A 117 -7.90 6.69 -3.84
C GLU A 117 -6.41 6.44 -3.55
N THR A 118 -5.57 6.26 -4.58
CA THR A 118 -4.12 6.16 -4.39
C THR A 118 -3.54 7.44 -3.82
N PHE A 119 -3.95 8.60 -4.33
CA PHE A 119 -3.56 9.90 -3.76
C PHE A 119 -4.05 10.06 -2.32
N GLU A 120 -5.32 9.72 -2.06
CA GLU A 120 -5.91 9.76 -0.73
C GLU A 120 -5.19 8.83 0.26
N ALA A 121 -4.78 7.64 -0.19
CA ALA A 121 -4.02 6.69 0.63
C ALA A 121 -2.64 7.24 1.02
N TRP A 122 -1.95 7.92 0.11
CA TRP A 122 -0.70 8.63 0.41
C TRP A 122 -0.91 9.76 1.40
N GLU A 123 -1.98 10.55 1.24
CA GLU A 123 -2.32 11.61 2.19
C GLU A 123 -2.58 11.06 3.59
N ILE A 124 -3.34 9.97 3.72
CA ILE A 124 -3.55 9.26 4.99
C ILE A 124 -2.22 8.81 5.59
N ALA A 125 -1.38 8.15 4.79
CA ALA A 125 -0.10 7.62 5.26
C ALA A 125 0.86 8.73 5.73
N LEU A 126 0.90 9.86 5.02
CA LEU A 126 1.74 11.01 5.35
C LEU A 126 1.25 11.77 6.58
N ASN A 127 -0.05 11.77 6.85
CA ASN A 127 -0.65 12.42 8.03
C ASN A 127 -0.75 11.50 9.26
N SER A 128 -0.52 10.21 9.11
CA SER A 128 -0.54 9.25 10.22
C SER A 128 0.77 9.28 11.01
N GLU A 129 0.85 10.08 12.05
CA GLU A 129 2.09 10.30 12.80
C GLU A 129 2.55 9.09 13.64
N ARG A 130 1.61 8.34 14.17
CA ARG A 130 1.88 7.24 15.14
C ARG A 130 1.33 5.88 14.66
N THR A 131 1.06 5.76 13.38
CA THR A 131 0.50 4.56 12.77
C THR A 131 1.21 4.30 11.46
N PRO A 132 1.88 3.16 11.29
CA PRO A 132 2.43 2.77 10.00
C PRO A 132 1.30 2.49 8.99
N SER A 133 1.60 2.63 7.72
CA SER A 133 0.63 2.44 6.65
C SER A 133 1.16 1.47 5.60
N VAL A 134 0.31 0.55 5.17
CA VAL A 134 0.51 -0.31 4.00
C VAL A 134 -0.39 0.18 2.87
N LEU A 135 0.20 0.48 1.74
CA LEU A 135 -0.47 0.76 0.48
C LEU A 135 -0.36 -0.50 -0.39
N ALA A 136 -1.46 -1.23 -0.53
CA ALA A 136 -1.54 -2.41 -1.40
C ALA A 136 -2.01 -1.97 -2.80
N LEU A 137 -1.09 -1.97 -3.76
CA LEU A 137 -1.30 -1.42 -5.09
C LEU A 137 -1.33 -2.52 -6.15
N SER A 138 -2.19 -2.36 -7.16
CA SER A 138 -2.26 -3.28 -8.28
C SER A 138 -1.01 -3.21 -9.17
N ARG A 139 -0.70 -4.32 -9.86
CA ARG A 139 0.27 -4.31 -10.96
C ARG A 139 -0.35 -3.72 -12.23
N GLN A 140 -1.57 -4.14 -12.53
CA GLN A 140 -2.30 -3.70 -13.72
C GLN A 140 -2.84 -2.27 -13.56
N ASN A 141 -3.05 -1.62 -14.70
CA ASN A 141 -3.73 -0.34 -14.72
C ASN A 141 -5.20 -0.51 -14.34
N LEU A 142 -5.70 0.39 -13.51
CA LEU A 142 -7.10 0.44 -13.11
C LEU A 142 -7.79 1.67 -13.72
N PRO A 143 -9.07 1.57 -14.08
CA PRO A 143 -9.81 2.72 -14.59
C PRO A 143 -10.05 3.74 -13.49
N LEU A 144 -10.22 5.00 -13.87
CA LEU A 144 -10.66 6.05 -12.97
C LEU A 144 -12.18 5.86 -12.71
N ILE A 145 -12.51 5.45 -11.50
CA ILE A 145 -13.90 5.20 -11.08
C ILE A 145 -14.51 6.45 -10.46
N ARG A 146 -13.77 7.09 -9.55
CA ARG A 146 -14.19 8.31 -8.89
C ARG A 146 -13.90 9.54 -9.74
N LYS A 147 -14.83 10.51 -9.68
CA LYS A 147 -14.71 11.81 -10.35
C LYS A 147 -14.54 12.97 -9.38
N ASP A 148 -14.81 12.74 -8.11
CA ASP A 148 -14.76 13.74 -7.05
C ASP A 148 -13.54 13.51 -6.16
N PHE A 149 -12.72 14.54 -5.99
CA PHE A 149 -11.48 14.54 -5.20
C PHE A 149 -11.43 15.71 -4.18
N LYS A 150 -12.57 16.36 -3.93
CA LYS A 150 -12.62 17.50 -2.99
C LYS A 150 -12.42 17.10 -1.54
N ILE A 151 -12.78 15.88 -1.20
CA ILE A 151 -12.72 15.34 0.16
C ILE A 151 -12.07 13.97 0.09
N ASN A 152 -11.13 13.71 0.98
CA ASN A 152 -10.53 12.39 1.15
C ASN A 152 -11.57 11.42 1.72
N LYS A 153 -12.21 10.63 0.84
CA LYS A 153 -13.23 9.66 1.24
C LYS A 153 -12.63 8.38 1.81
N SER A 154 -11.40 8.05 1.45
CA SER A 154 -10.69 6.88 1.98
C SER A 154 -10.47 6.99 3.50
N MET A 155 -10.42 8.18 4.06
CA MET A 155 -10.37 8.40 5.51
C MET A 155 -11.61 7.89 6.26
N MET A 156 -12.73 7.71 5.58
CA MET A 156 -13.96 7.18 6.17
C MET A 156 -13.88 5.66 6.38
N GLY A 157 -12.86 4.99 5.86
CA GLY A 157 -12.70 3.54 5.88
C GLY A 157 -13.56 2.81 4.83
N ALA A 158 -14.80 3.25 4.64
CA ALA A 158 -15.70 2.79 3.58
C ALA A 158 -16.67 3.91 3.19
N TYR A 159 -17.09 3.93 1.93
CA TYR A 159 -18.07 4.90 1.43
C TYR A 159 -18.81 4.31 0.22
N PHE A 160 -19.95 4.90 -0.12
CA PHE A 160 -20.71 4.49 -1.29
C PHE A 160 -20.14 5.13 -2.56
N ILE A 161 -19.82 4.31 -3.56
CA ILE A 161 -19.52 4.75 -4.93
C ILE A 161 -20.81 4.94 -5.69
N ASP A 162 -21.72 3.97 -5.57
CA ASP A 162 -23.08 4.03 -6.11
C ASP A 162 -24.09 3.72 -5.01
N LYS A 163 -25.27 4.33 -5.07
CA LYS A 163 -26.33 4.16 -4.09
C LYS A 163 -27.68 4.20 -4.76
N ASN A 164 -28.34 3.05 -4.78
CA ASN A 164 -29.73 2.93 -5.20
C ASN A 164 -30.63 2.70 -3.98
N LYS A 165 -31.70 3.49 -3.84
CA LYS A 165 -32.63 3.41 -2.70
C LYS A 165 -33.40 2.09 -2.64
N ASP A 166 -33.61 1.46 -3.78
CA ASP A 166 -34.36 0.21 -3.92
C ASP A 166 -33.48 -1.04 -3.90
N SER A 167 -32.19 -0.87 -3.62
CA SER A 167 -31.24 -1.98 -3.56
C SER A 167 -31.57 -2.96 -2.45
N LYS A 168 -31.63 -4.24 -2.80
CA LYS A 168 -31.81 -5.36 -1.86
C LYS A 168 -30.48 -5.97 -1.41
N VAL A 169 -29.38 -5.61 -2.07
CA VAL A 169 -28.04 -6.17 -1.84
C VAL A 169 -27.03 -5.04 -1.82
N SER A 170 -26.04 -5.15 -0.96
CA SER A 170 -24.87 -4.26 -0.94
C SER A 170 -23.63 -5.04 -1.37
N LEU A 171 -22.88 -4.49 -2.33
CA LEU A 171 -21.60 -5.04 -2.78
C LEU A 171 -20.46 -4.29 -2.07
N PHE A 172 -19.55 -5.02 -1.45
CA PHE A 172 -18.34 -4.48 -0.84
C PHE A 172 -17.13 -4.91 -1.66
N ALA A 173 -16.32 -3.96 -2.08
CA ALA A 173 -15.12 -4.21 -2.86
C ALA A 173 -14.00 -3.24 -2.48
N SER A 174 -12.75 -3.59 -2.80
CA SER A 174 -11.58 -2.73 -2.66
C SER A 174 -10.58 -3.03 -3.78
N GLY A 175 -9.74 -2.06 -4.13
CA GLY A 175 -8.72 -2.26 -5.17
C GLY A 175 -9.33 -2.61 -6.52
N SER A 176 -8.71 -3.53 -7.23
CA SER A 176 -9.11 -3.92 -8.59
C SER A 176 -10.51 -4.49 -8.71
N GLU A 177 -11.09 -5.04 -7.64
CA GLU A 177 -12.41 -5.65 -7.66
C GLU A 177 -13.56 -4.61 -7.64
N VAL A 178 -13.25 -3.34 -7.32
CA VAL A 178 -14.27 -2.26 -7.35
C VAL A 178 -14.81 -2.04 -8.76
N GLU A 179 -13.96 -2.12 -9.80
CA GLU A 179 -14.41 -2.04 -11.19
C GLU A 179 -15.43 -3.13 -11.52
N ILE A 180 -15.21 -4.35 -11.02
CA ILE A 180 -16.14 -5.47 -11.23
C ILE A 180 -17.46 -5.21 -10.50
N ALA A 181 -17.39 -4.76 -9.25
CA ALA A 181 -18.57 -4.44 -8.47
C ALA A 181 -19.43 -3.34 -9.13
N VAL A 182 -18.80 -2.30 -9.65
CA VAL A 182 -19.50 -1.21 -10.38
C VAL A 182 -20.14 -1.69 -11.68
N LYS A 183 -19.52 -2.63 -12.39
CA LYS A 183 -20.10 -3.20 -13.62
C LYS A 183 -21.31 -4.10 -13.37
N ILE A 184 -21.45 -4.63 -12.15
CA ILE A 184 -22.54 -5.54 -11.77
C ILE A 184 -23.71 -4.77 -11.13
N SER A 185 -23.45 -3.62 -10.51
CA SER A 185 -24.47 -2.77 -9.89
C SER A 185 -25.35 -2.05 -10.89
#